data_fd36528bef0b363138cd22ec2d9b71e7
#
_entry.id   fd36528bef0b363138cd22ec2d9b71e7
#
_cell.length_a   1.000
_cell.length_b   1.000
_cell.length_c   1.000
_cell.angle_alpha   90.00
_cell.angle_beta   90.00
_cell.angle_gamma   90.00
#
_symmetry.space_group_name_H-M   'P 1'
#
loop_
_entity.id
_entity.type
_entity.pdbx_description
1 polymer ?
#
loop_
_entity_poly.entity_id
_entity_poly.type
_entity_poly.pdbx_seq_one_letter_code
_entity_poly.pdbx_strand_id
1 'polypeptide(L)'
;MENKLYKYELHCHTGCVSRCGRVEPEEIVKLYIEKGYDGIVVTDHYSPMTFEPNWCPQKQIDFYLSGYRRMKAEAEKSGKDFTVLLGMELRHYGTANDYLIYGIDEGFLYSAGNLMKPWEKK
;
A
#
# COMPACT_ATOMS: atom_id res chain seq x y z
N MET A 1 3.74 -1.40 -35.45
CA MET A 1 3.97 -1.56 -34.00
C MET A 1 2.70 -1.21 -33.23
N GLU A 2 2.17 -2.16 -32.54
CA GLU A 2 1.01 -1.89 -31.70
C GLU A 2 1.47 -1.23 -30.39
N ASN A 3 0.82 -0.13 -30.02
CA ASN A 3 1.05 0.49 -28.72
C ASN A 3 0.29 -0.30 -27.68
N LYS A 4 1.01 -0.91 -26.75
CA LYS A 4 0.39 -1.62 -25.63
C LYS A 4 -0.02 -0.63 -24.57
N LEU A 5 -1.31 -0.62 -24.22
CA LEU A 5 -1.82 0.16 -23.12
C LEU A 5 -1.76 -0.69 -21.85
N TYR A 6 -1.29 -0.10 -20.76
CA TYR A 6 -1.23 -0.74 -19.46
C TYR A 6 -2.33 -0.21 -18.57
N LYS A 7 -2.98 -1.10 -17.83
CA LYS A 7 -4.09 -0.75 -16.95
C LYS A 7 -3.70 -1.02 -15.49
N TYR A 8 -3.63 0.05 -14.70
CA TYR A 8 -3.24 -0.02 -13.29
C TYR A 8 -4.32 0.57 -12.40
N GLU A 9 -4.55 -0.08 -11.25
CA GLU A 9 -5.31 0.51 -10.16
C GLU A 9 -4.35 1.31 -9.29
N LEU A 10 -4.64 2.60 -9.10
CA LEU A 10 -3.74 3.53 -8.38
C LEU A 10 -4.15 3.80 -6.94
N HIS A 11 -5.28 3.26 -6.47
CA HIS A 11 -5.77 3.49 -5.11
C HIS A 11 -6.41 2.20 -4.61
N CYS A 12 -5.67 1.46 -3.79
CA CYS A 12 -6.11 0.14 -3.34
C CYS A 12 -5.81 -0.07 -1.86
N HIS A 13 -6.84 -0.44 -1.10
CA HIS A 13 -6.72 -0.79 0.31
C HIS A 13 -6.86 -2.31 0.50
N THR A 14 -6.04 -2.88 1.37
CA THR A 14 -6.13 -4.31 1.72
C THR A 14 -6.90 -4.48 3.03
N GLY A 15 -7.69 -5.54 3.12
CA GLY A 15 -8.49 -5.81 4.30
C GLY A 15 -7.69 -6.12 5.56
N CYS A 16 -6.43 -6.50 5.41
CA CYS A 16 -5.59 -6.83 6.56
C CYS A 16 -4.89 -5.62 7.18
N VAL A 17 -4.78 -4.50 6.45
CA VAL A 17 -4.11 -3.28 6.94
C VAL A 17 -5.10 -2.14 7.19
N SER A 18 -5.95 -1.85 6.21
CA SER A 18 -6.88 -0.72 6.28
C SER A 18 -8.23 -1.16 6.82
N ARG A 19 -8.74 -0.45 7.84
CA ARG A 19 -10.04 -0.79 8.46
C ARG A 19 -11.21 -0.69 7.47
N CYS A 20 -11.10 0.18 6.47
CA CYS A 20 -12.12 0.32 5.43
C CYS A 20 -11.97 -0.72 4.31
N GLY A 21 -10.83 -1.42 4.23
CA GLY A 21 -10.63 -2.48 3.28
C GLY A 21 -11.36 -3.74 3.73
N ARG A 22 -12.03 -4.43 2.79
CA ARG A 22 -12.82 -5.62 3.10
C ARG A 22 -12.37 -6.87 2.36
N VAL A 23 -11.41 -6.71 1.47
CA VAL A 23 -10.95 -7.79 0.61
C VAL A 23 -9.51 -8.13 0.95
N GLU A 24 -9.25 -9.42 1.12
CA GLU A 24 -7.91 -9.89 1.42
C GLU A 24 -6.96 -9.69 0.24
N PRO A 25 -5.67 -9.46 0.49
CA PRO A 25 -4.70 -9.16 -0.57
C PRO A 25 -4.68 -10.17 -1.71
N GLU A 26 -4.77 -11.46 -1.41
CA GLU A 26 -4.73 -12.52 -2.41
C GLU A 26 -5.95 -12.46 -3.34
N GLU A 27 -7.11 -12.16 -2.79
CA GLU A 27 -8.34 -12.05 -3.56
C GLU A 27 -8.30 -10.82 -4.47
N ILE A 28 -7.72 -9.73 -4.01
CA ILE A 28 -7.56 -8.52 -4.82
C ILE A 28 -6.73 -8.82 -6.06
N VAL A 29 -5.59 -9.49 -5.89
CA VAL A 29 -4.71 -9.83 -7.01
C VAL A 29 -5.44 -10.70 -8.01
N LYS A 30 -6.12 -11.75 -7.55
CA LYS A 30 -6.87 -12.66 -8.43
C LYS A 30 -7.92 -11.91 -9.24
N LEU A 31 -8.68 -11.04 -8.56
CA LEU A 31 -9.75 -10.27 -9.17
C LEU A 31 -9.23 -9.33 -10.27
N TYR A 32 -8.14 -8.61 -10.00
CA TYR A 32 -7.61 -7.66 -10.97
C TYR A 32 -6.91 -8.35 -12.14
N ILE A 33 -6.27 -9.49 -11.91
CA ILE A 33 -5.72 -10.30 -12.99
C ILE A 33 -6.87 -10.77 -13.90
N GLU A 34 -7.95 -11.27 -13.32
CA GLU A 34 -9.12 -11.73 -14.07
C GLU A 34 -9.74 -10.62 -14.90
N LYS A 35 -9.74 -9.39 -14.39
CA LYS A 35 -10.28 -8.22 -15.08
C LYS A 35 -9.33 -7.63 -16.12
N GLY A 36 -8.15 -8.22 -16.30
CA GLY A 36 -7.20 -7.78 -17.32
C GLY A 36 -6.32 -6.61 -16.92
N TYR A 37 -6.20 -6.33 -15.62
CA TYR A 37 -5.28 -5.31 -15.13
C TYR A 37 -3.84 -5.78 -15.21
N ASP A 38 -2.91 -4.85 -15.42
CA ASP A 38 -1.48 -5.13 -15.48
C ASP A 38 -0.79 -4.93 -14.14
N GLY A 39 -1.41 -4.21 -13.23
CA GLY A 39 -0.85 -4.01 -11.90
C GLY A 39 -1.71 -3.18 -10.98
N ILE A 40 -1.25 -3.07 -9.73
CA ILE A 40 -1.91 -2.31 -8.66
C ILE A 40 -0.84 -1.56 -7.87
N VAL A 41 -1.16 -0.33 -7.48
CA VAL A 41 -0.40 0.37 -6.44
C VAL A 41 -1.17 0.20 -5.14
N VAL A 42 -0.53 -0.41 -4.14
CA VAL A 42 -1.13 -0.60 -2.81
C VAL A 42 -0.99 0.70 -2.03
N THR A 43 -2.12 1.31 -1.70
CA THR A 43 -2.16 2.59 -0.99
C THR A 43 -2.96 2.45 0.30
N ASP A 44 -2.61 1.48 1.14
CA ASP A 44 -3.25 1.31 2.44
C ASP A 44 -3.10 2.58 3.28
N HIS A 45 -4.00 2.74 4.23
CA HIS A 45 -3.93 3.86 5.17
C HIS A 45 -2.67 3.77 6.02
N TYR A 46 -1.90 4.84 6.04
CA TYR A 46 -0.77 5.04 6.94
C TYR A 46 -1.13 6.22 7.83
N SER A 47 -1.78 5.95 8.95
CA SER A 47 -2.38 6.96 9.79
C SER A 47 -2.31 6.54 11.27
N PRO A 48 -2.57 7.49 12.19
CA PRO A 48 -2.62 7.12 13.61
C PRO A 48 -3.62 6.01 13.94
N MET A 49 -4.69 5.88 13.13
CA MET A 49 -5.70 4.85 13.35
C MET A 49 -5.32 3.49 12.77
N THR A 50 -4.29 3.42 11.93
CA THR A 50 -3.81 2.17 11.34
C THR A 50 -3.10 1.30 12.36
N PHE A 51 -2.44 1.92 13.33
CA PHE A 51 -1.53 1.26 14.28
C PHE A 51 -2.05 1.35 15.71
N GLU A 52 -1.66 0.36 16.53
CA GLU A 52 -1.92 0.46 17.97
C GLU A 52 -0.91 1.44 18.59
N PRO A 53 -1.34 2.23 19.61
CA PRO A 53 -0.49 3.29 20.16
C PRO A 53 0.83 2.81 20.77
N ASN A 54 0.89 1.57 21.23
CA ASN A 54 2.07 1.03 21.91
C ASN A 54 3.02 0.26 21.00
N TRP A 55 2.75 0.22 19.70
CA TRP A 55 3.63 -0.48 18.76
C TRP A 55 4.91 0.35 18.50
N CYS A 56 6.06 -0.32 18.52
CA CYS A 56 7.31 0.32 18.10
C CYS A 56 7.30 0.59 16.58
N PRO A 57 8.15 1.51 16.10
CA PRO A 57 8.18 1.84 14.67
C PRO A 57 8.37 0.64 13.75
N GLN A 58 9.25 -0.30 14.13
CA GLN A 58 9.48 -1.51 13.35
C GLN A 58 8.20 -2.31 13.15
N LYS A 59 7.42 -2.49 14.24
CA LYS A 59 6.17 -3.24 14.17
C LYS A 59 5.13 -2.52 13.33
N GLN A 60 5.06 -1.20 13.42
CA GLN A 60 4.14 -0.40 12.60
C GLN A 60 4.42 -0.61 11.11
N ILE A 61 5.69 -0.53 10.72
CA ILE A 61 6.09 -0.69 9.33
C ILE A 61 5.85 -2.11 8.85
N ASP A 62 6.22 -3.12 9.64
CA ASP A 62 5.98 -4.52 9.29
C ASP A 62 4.49 -4.79 9.08
N PHE A 63 3.64 -4.27 9.97
CA PHE A 63 2.20 -4.41 9.82
C PHE A 63 1.70 -3.71 8.54
N TYR A 64 2.15 -2.49 8.30
CA TYR A 64 1.74 -1.73 7.11
C TYR A 64 2.12 -2.48 5.83
N LEU A 65 3.31 -3.04 5.78
CA LEU A 65 3.79 -3.75 4.59
C LEU A 65 3.12 -5.10 4.38
N SER A 66 2.39 -5.63 5.37
CA SER A 66 1.82 -6.97 5.28
C SER A 66 0.88 -7.15 4.08
N GLY A 67 0.04 -6.15 3.81
CA GLY A 67 -0.86 -6.20 2.64
C GLY A 67 -0.11 -6.22 1.33
N TYR A 68 0.84 -5.31 1.18
CA TYR A 68 1.69 -5.23 0.00
C TYR A 68 2.48 -6.52 -0.23
N ARG A 69 3.11 -7.05 0.82
CA ARG A 69 3.92 -8.28 0.71
C ARG A 69 3.07 -9.48 0.31
N ARG A 70 1.86 -9.59 0.87
CA ARG A 70 0.95 -10.67 0.52
C ARG A 70 0.48 -10.55 -0.94
N MET A 71 0.16 -9.35 -1.39
CA MET A 71 -0.22 -9.12 -2.78
C MET A 71 0.91 -9.46 -3.74
N LYS A 72 2.13 -9.02 -3.41
CA LYS A 72 3.30 -9.29 -4.24
C LYS A 72 3.58 -10.79 -4.34
N ALA A 73 3.48 -11.50 -3.22
CA ALA A 73 3.67 -12.95 -3.21
C ALA A 73 2.62 -13.67 -4.06
N GLU A 74 1.35 -13.23 -3.98
CA GLU A 74 0.29 -13.82 -4.80
C GLU A 74 0.48 -13.55 -6.29
N ALA A 75 0.94 -12.34 -6.64
CA ALA A 75 1.26 -12.02 -8.03
C ALA A 75 2.35 -12.92 -8.58
N GLU A 76 3.41 -13.13 -7.81
CA GLU A 76 4.50 -14.04 -8.20
C GLU A 76 4.00 -15.47 -8.35
N LYS A 77 3.19 -15.94 -7.41
CA LYS A 77 2.62 -17.28 -7.42
C LYS A 77 1.71 -17.53 -8.63
N SER A 78 1.02 -16.49 -9.10
CA SER A 78 0.11 -16.60 -10.24
C SER A 78 0.81 -16.94 -11.55
N GLY A 79 2.09 -16.62 -11.67
CA GLY A 79 2.83 -16.78 -12.92
C GLY A 79 2.43 -15.80 -14.01
N LYS A 80 1.56 -14.84 -13.68
CA LYS A 80 1.12 -13.81 -14.62
C LYS A 80 2.05 -12.59 -14.56
N ASP A 81 2.09 -11.82 -15.63
CA ASP A 81 2.82 -10.56 -15.69
C ASP A 81 1.97 -9.47 -15.03
N PHE A 82 1.98 -9.47 -13.70
CA PHE A 82 1.18 -8.55 -12.90
C PHE A 82 2.09 -7.88 -11.86
N THR A 83 2.12 -6.55 -11.88
CA THR A 83 3.02 -5.76 -11.04
C THR A 83 2.30 -5.22 -9.81
N VAL A 84 2.90 -5.40 -8.64
CA VAL A 84 2.40 -4.82 -7.38
C VAL A 84 3.41 -3.80 -6.92
N LEU A 85 2.98 -2.54 -6.85
CA LEU A 85 3.80 -1.42 -6.42
C LEU A 85 3.36 -0.90 -5.06
N LEU A 86 4.30 -0.33 -4.31
CA LEU A 86 4.05 0.20 -2.98
C LEU A 86 3.78 1.70 -3.04
N GLY A 87 2.69 2.10 -2.41
CA GLY A 87 2.35 3.49 -2.14
C GLY A 87 1.78 3.59 -0.74
N MET A 88 1.12 4.69 -0.43
CA MET A 88 0.40 4.85 0.84
C MET A 88 -0.64 5.96 0.74
N GLU A 89 -1.65 5.88 1.59
CA GLU A 89 -2.55 6.99 1.85
C GLU A 89 -2.20 7.52 3.24
N LEU A 90 -1.44 8.60 3.27
CA LEU A 90 -0.83 9.14 4.48
C LEU A 90 -1.71 10.17 5.15
N ARG A 91 -1.90 10.05 6.47
CA ARG A 91 -2.55 11.07 7.29
C ARG A 91 -1.65 11.43 8.45
N HIS A 92 -1.41 12.72 8.63
CA HIS A 92 -0.63 13.22 9.76
C HIS A 92 -1.47 13.29 11.04
N TYR A 93 -0.79 13.29 12.18
CA TYR A 93 -1.45 13.53 13.47
C TYR A 93 -2.20 14.86 13.46
N GLY A 94 -3.40 14.86 14.03
CA GLY A 94 -4.19 16.08 14.20
C GLY A 94 -4.80 16.66 12.92
N THR A 95 -4.75 15.93 11.81
CA THR A 95 -5.37 16.38 10.55
C THR A 95 -6.38 15.35 10.06
N ALA A 96 -7.27 15.80 9.16
CA ALA A 96 -8.21 14.92 8.48
C ALA A 96 -7.89 14.79 6.98
N ASN A 97 -6.75 15.34 6.55
CA ASN A 97 -6.34 15.29 5.15
C ASN A 97 -5.55 14.03 4.86
N ASP A 98 -5.89 13.36 3.77
CA ASP A 98 -5.20 12.18 3.30
C ASP A 98 -4.41 12.52 2.04
N TYR A 99 -3.17 12.04 1.97
CA TYR A 99 -2.28 12.27 0.83
C TYR A 99 -1.88 10.93 0.23
N LEU A 100 -2.10 10.78 -1.08
CA LEU A 100 -1.64 9.60 -1.81
C LEU A 100 -0.17 9.79 -2.17
N ILE A 101 0.66 8.84 -1.77
CA ILE A 101 2.11 8.88 -2.00
C ILE A 101 2.50 7.68 -2.84
N TYR A 102 3.26 7.94 -3.90
CA TYR A 102 3.70 6.95 -4.86
C TYR A 102 5.23 6.95 -4.98
N GLY A 103 5.76 5.89 -5.58
CA GLY A 103 7.20 5.83 -5.87
C GLY A 103 8.07 5.54 -4.67
N ILE A 104 7.53 4.89 -3.64
CA ILE A 104 8.28 4.50 -2.45
C ILE A 104 8.60 3.01 -2.47
N ASP A 105 9.54 2.59 -1.63
CA ASP A 105 9.87 1.19 -1.42
C ASP A 105 9.95 0.87 0.07
N GLU A 106 10.19 -0.42 0.39
CA GLU A 106 10.26 -0.84 1.80
C GLU A 106 11.42 -0.15 2.53
N GLY A 107 12.56 0.01 1.87
CA GLY A 107 13.73 0.67 2.47
C GLY A 107 13.43 2.10 2.87
N PHE A 108 12.66 2.82 2.06
CA PHE A 108 12.22 4.18 2.39
C PHE A 108 11.45 4.21 3.71
N LEU A 109 10.51 3.28 3.90
CA LEU A 109 9.70 3.25 5.11
C LEU A 109 10.52 3.04 6.37
N TYR A 110 11.51 2.14 6.30
CA TYR A 110 12.35 1.86 7.47
C TYR A 110 13.32 3.00 7.80
N SER A 111 13.66 3.82 6.82
CA SER A 111 14.63 4.91 7.00
C SER A 111 14.03 6.29 7.19
N ALA A 112 12.75 6.49 6.82
CA ALA A 112 12.14 7.83 6.78
C ALA A 112 11.73 8.40 8.14
N GLY A 113 11.72 7.58 9.19
CA GLY A 113 11.22 8.01 10.50
C GLY A 113 9.70 8.03 10.55
N ASN A 114 9.14 8.84 11.46
CA ASN A 114 7.69 8.90 11.64
C ASN A 114 7.03 9.80 10.60
N LEU A 115 6.50 9.20 9.55
CA LEU A 115 5.84 9.91 8.45
C LEU A 115 4.53 10.58 8.87
N MET A 116 3.91 10.15 9.97
CA MET A 116 2.65 10.72 10.46
C MET A 116 2.87 12.05 11.16
N LYS A 117 4.10 12.35 11.55
CA LYS A 117 4.45 13.62 12.15
C LYS A 117 4.47 14.70 11.08
N PRO A 118 3.71 15.81 11.26
CA PRO A 118 3.72 16.88 10.26
C PRO A 118 5.11 17.44 10.07
N TRP A 119 5.40 17.81 8.83
CA TRP A 119 6.66 18.46 8.52
C TRP A 119 6.68 19.86 9.16
N GLU A 120 7.69 20.11 9.97
CA GLU A 120 7.85 21.40 10.63
C GLU A 120 8.66 22.34 9.75
N LYS A 121 8.06 23.46 9.45
CA LYS A 121 8.74 24.54 8.72
C LYS A 121 9.67 25.26 9.70
N LYS A 122 10.95 25.15 9.47
CA LYS A 122 11.93 25.90 10.24
C LYS A 122 12.07 27.31 9.68
#